data_92c35b02b445cd7cd59884700380f0ae
#
_entry.id   92c35b02b445cd7cd59884700380f0ae
#
_cell.length_a   1.000
_cell.length_b   1.000
_cell.length_c   1.000
_cell.angle_alpha   90.00
_cell.angle_beta   90.00
_cell.angle_gamma   90.00
#
_symmetry.space_group_name_H-M   'P 1'
#
loop_
_entity.id
_entity.type
_entity.pdbx_description
1 polymer ?
#
loop_
_entity_poly.entity_id
_entity_poly.type
_entity_poly.pdbx_seq_one_letter_code
_entity_poly.pdbx_strand_id
1 'polypeptide(L)'
;MAPAGKKTCTVLLVDVSRPSMVPHLGWVGDALSRVVQNRLMHAKADEFALVTCGARETKNDVHTEGLENAAMANDQDYEEEYLNVSVDVPMACASPETASAAARLEDLGGEDAPADYLDALTVASDVLVRHERGGGFHRRVVFVTDLKTPCAIDAAFVDGMAAGMRGAGVQLVVAVVGDGDTADAETTAETIAANEKTLGDLCAALNVGADAVSPVPESARSRVDDARAVLTELQIKSVKPTTTFRGELRVTPWMSLRVWGYKKVSEAKPPAMRLFDGSAGAAEDGDGDAPMVVRERTFTSYADPDNPKDVPPEMMLSAYPYGPTNIPIQDDVAELVKSKNDKGMDVFGFTPLATVPPWYGMEEARVLVPWPSRAGSAAAGMAASAGISDREAGKAAAAMSSLARAMRRKGVAALTRAVWMQNSDRVSFGALTPHCTSEGDFLLFTPLPYAEDTHASAFKPLEARGETPRLATDENAGASGDGVRAAADALVDALDGNGIDPWRALNPSLARLNALLHARAADTHAAPLAEAAKGGPAAAAAL
;
A
#
# COMPACT_ATOMS: atom_id res chain seq x y z
N MET A 1 -7.74 2.83 -0.52
CA MET A 1 -7.14 1.48 -0.82
C MET A 1 -8.23 0.54 -1.26
N ALA A 2 -8.03 -0.23 -2.34
CA ALA A 2 -9.02 -1.20 -2.78
C ALA A 2 -9.40 -2.18 -1.67
N PRO A 3 -10.66 -2.65 -1.61
CA PRO A 3 -11.04 -3.66 -0.65
C PRO A 3 -10.17 -4.91 -0.82
N ALA A 4 -9.69 -5.44 0.29
CA ALA A 4 -8.72 -6.53 0.32
C ALA A 4 -9.17 -7.72 -0.52
N GLY A 5 -8.39 -8.06 -1.54
CA GLY A 5 -8.58 -9.26 -2.35
C GLY A 5 -9.15 -9.05 -3.75
N LYS A 6 -9.67 -7.89 -4.09
CA LYS A 6 -10.14 -7.59 -5.45
C LYS A 6 -9.02 -6.97 -6.30
N LYS A 7 -8.97 -7.33 -7.57
CA LYS A 7 -8.17 -6.63 -8.58
C LYS A 7 -8.77 -5.23 -8.81
N THR A 8 -7.96 -4.25 -9.20
CA THR A 8 -8.43 -2.89 -9.46
C THR A 8 -8.40 -2.59 -10.95
N CYS A 9 -9.47 -1.98 -11.46
CA CYS A 9 -9.49 -1.31 -12.74
C CYS A 9 -9.53 0.20 -12.44
N THR A 10 -8.50 0.92 -12.84
CA THR A 10 -8.36 2.35 -12.55
C THR A 10 -8.27 3.14 -13.83
N VAL A 11 -9.18 4.08 -14.03
CA VAL A 11 -9.03 5.12 -15.05
C VAL A 11 -8.31 6.29 -14.41
N LEU A 12 -7.18 6.66 -15.01
CA LEU A 12 -6.45 7.89 -14.72
C LEU A 12 -7.02 8.95 -15.66
N LEU A 13 -7.92 9.78 -15.13
CA LEU A 13 -8.49 10.91 -15.85
C LEU A 13 -7.72 12.16 -15.48
N VAL A 14 -7.13 12.82 -16.47
CA VAL A 14 -6.29 13.99 -16.24
C VAL A 14 -6.79 15.17 -17.07
N ASP A 15 -6.98 16.29 -16.40
CA ASP A 15 -7.20 17.57 -17.03
C ASP A 15 -5.87 18.07 -17.61
N VAL A 16 -5.83 18.26 -18.93
CA VAL A 16 -4.65 18.76 -19.66
C VAL A 16 -4.93 20.12 -20.31
N SER A 17 -5.98 20.81 -19.86
CA SER A 17 -6.38 22.11 -20.36
C SER A 17 -5.29 23.17 -20.18
N ARG A 18 -5.13 24.04 -21.18
CA ARG A 18 -4.16 25.11 -21.19
C ARG A 18 -4.86 26.46 -20.98
N PRO A 19 -4.20 27.44 -20.35
CA PRO A 19 -2.83 27.40 -19.84
C PRO A 19 -2.69 26.90 -18.39
N SER A 20 -3.78 26.72 -17.66
CA SER A 20 -3.79 26.58 -16.20
C SER A 20 -3.11 25.32 -15.68
N MET A 21 -3.27 24.20 -16.38
CA MET A 21 -2.68 22.91 -15.98
C MET A 21 -1.22 22.72 -16.40
N VAL A 22 -0.71 23.50 -17.38
CA VAL A 22 0.65 23.33 -17.91
C VAL A 22 1.74 23.27 -16.83
N PRO A 23 1.77 24.15 -15.82
CA PRO A 23 2.80 24.11 -14.78
C PRO A 23 2.80 22.83 -13.94
N HIS A 24 1.68 22.08 -13.97
CA HIS A 24 1.45 20.93 -13.13
C HIS A 24 1.62 19.60 -13.85
N LEU A 25 1.47 19.56 -15.18
CA LEU A 25 1.45 18.32 -15.97
C LEU A 25 2.73 17.50 -15.80
N GLY A 26 3.91 18.14 -15.71
CA GLY A 26 5.18 17.43 -15.54
C GLY A 26 5.21 16.59 -14.24
N TRP A 27 4.95 17.22 -13.08
CA TRP A 27 5.00 16.50 -11.83
C TRP A 27 3.81 15.53 -11.63
N VAL A 28 2.63 15.86 -12.19
CA VAL A 28 1.46 14.98 -12.21
C VAL A 28 1.76 13.73 -13.04
N GLY A 29 2.31 13.91 -14.24
CA GLY A 29 2.71 12.82 -15.12
C GLY A 29 3.73 11.89 -14.48
N ASP A 30 4.77 12.47 -13.85
CA ASP A 30 5.76 11.70 -13.09
C ASP A 30 5.12 10.90 -11.93
N ALA A 31 4.19 11.51 -11.21
CA ALA A 31 3.52 10.85 -10.10
C ALA A 31 2.62 9.70 -10.58
N LEU A 32 1.84 9.90 -11.63
CA LEU A 32 0.98 8.87 -12.24
C LEU A 32 1.81 7.73 -12.85
N SER A 33 2.90 8.07 -13.54
CA SER A 33 3.85 7.07 -14.05
C SER A 33 4.38 6.18 -12.92
N ARG A 34 4.77 6.77 -11.77
CA ARG A 34 5.20 6.02 -10.58
C ARG A 34 4.09 5.15 -10.00
N VAL A 35 2.82 5.59 -10.04
CA VAL A 35 1.68 4.76 -9.64
C VAL A 35 1.61 3.50 -10.49
N VAL A 36 1.69 3.63 -11.82
CA VAL A 36 1.66 2.49 -12.74
C VAL A 36 2.88 1.59 -12.55
N GLN A 37 4.09 2.15 -12.44
CA GLN A 37 5.33 1.40 -12.18
C GLN A 37 5.24 0.56 -10.90
N ASN A 38 4.69 1.13 -9.84
CA ASN A 38 4.49 0.41 -8.58
C ASN A 38 3.54 -0.78 -8.73
N ARG A 39 2.51 -0.64 -9.58
CA ARG A 39 1.57 -1.74 -9.87
C ARG A 39 2.20 -2.82 -10.74
N LEU A 40 3.03 -2.48 -11.70
CA LEU A 40 3.85 -3.43 -12.47
C LEU A 40 4.67 -4.35 -11.57
N MET A 41 5.26 -3.79 -10.52
CA MET A 41 6.10 -4.53 -9.58
C MET A 41 5.32 -5.40 -8.59
N HIS A 42 4.15 -4.95 -8.14
CA HIS A 42 3.49 -5.54 -6.97
C HIS A 42 2.08 -6.05 -7.21
N ALA A 43 1.42 -5.65 -8.29
CA ALA A 43 0.02 -5.97 -8.57
C ALA A 43 -0.24 -6.15 -10.07
N LYS A 44 0.45 -7.09 -10.69
CA LYS A 44 0.44 -7.36 -12.13
C LYS A 44 -0.94 -7.55 -12.78
N ALA A 45 -1.96 -7.81 -11.98
CA ALA A 45 -3.32 -8.03 -12.45
C ALA A 45 -4.22 -6.79 -12.30
N ASP A 46 -3.67 -5.66 -11.82
CA ASP A 46 -4.37 -4.38 -11.82
C ASP A 46 -4.32 -3.79 -13.22
N GLU A 47 -5.43 -3.19 -13.64
CA GLU A 47 -5.62 -2.67 -14.99
C GLU A 47 -5.77 -1.14 -14.93
N PHE A 48 -5.24 -0.47 -15.97
CA PHE A 48 -5.23 0.98 -16.09
C PHE A 48 -5.69 1.42 -17.46
N ALA A 49 -6.40 2.55 -17.51
CA ALA A 49 -6.61 3.34 -18.71
C ALA A 49 -6.14 4.77 -18.43
N LEU A 50 -5.68 5.47 -19.46
CA LEU A 50 -5.39 6.89 -19.41
C LEU A 50 -6.40 7.62 -20.28
N VAL A 51 -7.11 8.55 -19.67
CA VAL A 51 -8.09 9.42 -20.32
C VAL A 51 -7.71 10.87 -20.03
N THR A 52 -7.70 11.71 -21.05
CA THR A 52 -7.42 13.13 -20.90
C THR A 52 -8.61 13.97 -21.30
N CYS A 53 -8.89 15.05 -20.56
CA CYS A 53 -9.86 16.08 -20.95
C CYS A 53 -9.14 17.40 -21.20
N GLY A 54 -9.68 18.21 -22.12
CA GLY A 54 -8.96 19.35 -22.67
C GLY A 54 -7.85 18.92 -23.67
N ALA A 55 -8.00 17.72 -24.21
CA ALA A 55 -7.08 17.16 -25.20
C ALA A 55 -7.21 17.84 -26.56
N ARG A 56 -6.11 17.81 -27.34
CA ARG A 56 -6.11 18.33 -28.72
C ARG A 56 -7.04 17.53 -29.64
N GLU A 57 -7.12 16.23 -29.41
CA GLU A 57 -7.88 15.30 -30.25
C GLU A 57 -9.03 14.70 -29.45
N THR A 58 -10.20 14.55 -30.10
CA THR A 58 -11.32 13.79 -29.56
C THR A 58 -11.17 12.33 -29.97
N LYS A 59 -10.95 11.43 -29.01
CA LYS A 59 -10.76 10.01 -29.28
C LYS A 59 -11.45 9.19 -28.17
N ASN A 60 -12.74 8.99 -28.32
CA ASN A 60 -13.51 8.15 -27.39
C ASN A 60 -14.67 7.47 -28.12
N ASP A 61 -15.05 6.30 -27.63
CA ASP A 61 -16.09 5.47 -28.25
C ASP A 61 -17.48 6.11 -28.13
N VAL A 62 -17.75 6.86 -27.05
CA VAL A 62 -19.05 7.51 -26.82
C VAL A 62 -19.32 8.56 -27.90
N HIS A 63 -18.32 9.40 -28.22
CA HIS A 63 -18.39 10.38 -29.29
C HIS A 63 -18.57 9.71 -30.65
N THR A 64 -17.78 8.66 -30.93
CA THR A 64 -17.84 7.92 -32.20
C THR A 64 -19.21 7.28 -32.43
N GLU A 65 -19.77 6.64 -31.39
CA GLU A 65 -21.11 6.06 -31.43
C GLU A 65 -22.21 7.12 -31.58
N GLY A 66 -22.04 8.28 -30.96
CA GLY A 66 -22.94 9.43 -31.15
C GLY A 66 -22.99 9.88 -32.60
N LEU A 67 -21.83 10.05 -33.24
CA LEU A 67 -21.75 10.39 -34.68
C LEU A 67 -22.35 9.31 -35.59
N GLU A 68 -22.07 8.05 -35.31
CA GLU A 68 -22.63 6.93 -36.07
C GLU A 68 -24.17 6.87 -35.96
N ASN A 69 -24.70 7.06 -34.75
CA ASN A 69 -26.14 7.07 -34.52
C ASN A 69 -26.81 8.27 -35.19
N ALA A 70 -26.23 9.46 -35.14
CA ALA A 70 -26.73 10.65 -35.83
C ALA A 70 -26.72 10.45 -37.34
N ALA A 71 -25.66 9.86 -37.90
CA ALA A 71 -25.56 9.53 -39.32
C ALA A 71 -26.62 8.49 -39.74
N MET A 72 -26.89 7.48 -38.92
CA MET A 72 -27.92 6.47 -39.15
C MET A 72 -29.33 7.08 -39.08
N ALA A 73 -29.57 8.01 -38.17
CA ALA A 73 -30.82 8.72 -38.01
C ALA A 73 -31.03 9.83 -39.04
N ASN A 74 -30.01 10.17 -39.83
CA ASN A 74 -29.99 11.30 -40.77
C ASN A 74 -30.29 12.64 -40.07
N ASP A 75 -29.82 12.79 -38.81
CA ASP A 75 -30.01 13.96 -37.98
C ASP A 75 -28.98 15.05 -38.38
N GLN A 76 -29.48 16.10 -39.04
CA GLN A 76 -28.65 17.21 -39.53
C GLN A 76 -28.39 18.26 -38.46
N ASP A 77 -29.14 18.21 -37.36
CA ASP A 77 -29.05 19.17 -36.23
C ASP A 77 -28.32 18.56 -35.04
N TYR A 78 -27.66 17.40 -35.21
CA TYR A 78 -26.88 16.76 -34.12
C TYR A 78 -25.71 17.64 -33.71
N GLU A 79 -25.70 18.06 -32.46
CA GLU A 79 -24.56 18.71 -31.86
C GLU A 79 -23.55 17.66 -31.36
N GLU A 80 -22.29 17.82 -31.74
CA GLU A 80 -21.22 16.90 -31.31
C GLU A 80 -21.02 16.99 -29.82
N GLU A 81 -21.12 15.86 -29.12
CA GLU A 81 -20.95 15.73 -27.68
C GLU A 81 -19.60 15.06 -27.34
N TYR A 82 -19.15 15.18 -26.10
CA TYR A 82 -17.90 14.56 -25.58
C TYR A 82 -16.63 14.98 -26.33
N LEU A 83 -16.59 16.25 -26.74
CA LEU A 83 -15.44 16.84 -27.45
C LEU A 83 -14.25 17.02 -26.51
N ASN A 84 -13.03 17.02 -27.09
CA ASN A 84 -11.77 17.24 -26.38
C ASN A 84 -11.50 16.22 -25.23
N VAL A 85 -12.14 15.06 -25.29
CA VAL A 85 -11.88 13.94 -24.40
C VAL A 85 -11.23 12.82 -25.19
N SER A 86 -10.01 12.41 -24.80
CA SER A 86 -9.26 11.35 -25.48
C SER A 86 -8.99 10.16 -24.55
N VAL A 87 -9.23 8.95 -25.05
CA VAL A 87 -8.74 7.72 -24.43
C VAL A 87 -7.38 7.40 -25.03
N ASP A 88 -6.32 7.89 -24.38
CA ASP A 88 -4.95 7.77 -24.88
C ASP A 88 -4.39 6.35 -24.71
N VAL A 89 -4.74 5.70 -23.60
CA VAL A 89 -4.41 4.31 -23.34
C VAL A 89 -5.70 3.56 -22.97
N PRO A 90 -6.08 2.55 -23.76
CA PRO A 90 -7.26 1.73 -23.45
C PRO A 90 -7.03 0.90 -22.19
N MET A 91 -8.12 0.44 -21.54
CA MET A 91 -8.06 -0.36 -20.32
C MET A 91 -7.32 -1.67 -20.57
N ALA A 92 -6.15 -1.80 -19.93
CA ALA A 92 -5.30 -2.99 -20.02
C ALA A 92 -4.53 -3.22 -18.72
N CYS A 93 -3.91 -4.39 -18.58
CA CYS A 93 -2.96 -4.62 -17.49
C CYS A 93 -1.86 -3.57 -17.52
N ALA A 94 -1.40 -3.15 -16.33
CA ALA A 94 -0.30 -2.20 -16.23
C ALA A 94 0.87 -2.62 -17.12
N SER A 95 1.39 -1.68 -17.93
CA SER A 95 2.50 -1.91 -18.84
C SER A 95 3.50 -0.75 -18.79
N PRO A 96 4.76 -0.93 -19.25
CA PRO A 96 5.72 0.15 -19.36
C PRO A 96 5.23 1.28 -20.28
N GLU A 97 4.47 0.95 -21.33
CA GLU A 97 3.89 1.89 -22.27
C GLU A 97 2.86 2.79 -21.57
N THR A 98 1.98 2.21 -20.73
CA THR A 98 1.04 2.98 -19.91
C THR A 98 1.76 3.96 -18.98
N ALA A 99 2.84 3.52 -18.35
CA ALA A 99 3.64 4.39 -17.48
C ALA A 99 4.34 5.51 -18.26
N SER A 100 4.83 5.21 -19.47
CA SER A 100 5.46 6.19 -20.35
C SER A 100 4.46 7.20 -20.92
N ALA A 101 3.25 6.76 -21.27
CA ALA A 101 2.16 7.62 -21.71
C ALA A 101 1.75 8.60 -20.59
N ALA A 102 1.60 8.09 -19.36
CA ALA A 102 1.31 8.93 -18.20
C ALA A 102 2.40 9.98 -17.92
N ALA A 103 3.68 9.70 -18.26
CA ALA A 103 4.76 10.66 -18.10
C ALA A 103 4.77 11.79 -19.18
N ARG A 104 4.02 11.64 -20.28
CA ARG A 104 4.02 12.58 -21.42
C ARG A 104 2.74 13.41 -21.53
N LEU A 105 2.10 13.71 -20.41
CA LEU A 105 0.84 14.48 -20.41
C LEU A 105 0.97 15.87 -21.04
N GLU A 106 2.15 16.48 -20.96
CA GLU A 106 2.40 17.80 -21.53
C GLU A 106 2.18 17.85 -23.06
N ASP A 107 2.35 16.73 -23.74
CA ASP A 107 2.22 16.62 -25.19
C ASP A 107 0.75 16.50 -25.65
N LEU A 108 -0.18 16.17 -24.74
CA LEU A 108 -1.56 15.81 -25.06
C LEU A 108 -2.52 17.00 -25.02
N GLY A 109 -2.20 18.07 -24.28
CA GLY A 109 -3.07 19.24 -24.13
C GLY A 109 -3.27 20.04 -25.42
N GLY A 110 -4.51 20.43 -25.69
CA GLY A 110 -4.89 21.32 -26.79
C GLY A 110 -4.80 22.80 -26.40
N GLU A 111 -4.37 23.67 -27.33
CA GLU A 111 -4.56 25.12 -27.20
C GLU A 111 -6.04 25.41 -27.46
N ASP A 112 -6.71 26.16 -26.59
CA ASP A 112 -8.13 26.53 -26.69
C ASP A 112 -9.13 25.37 -26.67
N ALA A 113 -8.77 24.21 -26.10
CA ALA A 113 -9.68 23.08 -25.95
C ALA A 113 -10.40 23.18 -24.58
N PRO A 114 -11.71 23.42 -24.52
CA PRO A 114 -12.43 23.43 -23.25
C PRO A 114 -12.45 22.02 -22.65
N ALA A 115 -12.20 21.95 -21.33
CA ALA A 115 -12.25 20.68 -20.61
C ALA A 115 -13.59 20.55 -19.89
N ASP A 116 -14.56 19.86 -20.50
CA ASP A 116 -15.79 19.48 -19.78
C ASP A 116 -15.52 18.23 -18.94
N TYR A 117 -15.42 18.41 -17.63
CA TYR A 117 -15.12 17.32 -16.72
C TYR A 117 -16.30 16.36 -16.51
N LEU A 118 -17.56 16.79 -16.75
CA LEU A 118 -18.72 15.90 -16.66
C LEU A 118 -18.74 14.94 -17.85
N ASP A 119 -18.44 15.44 -19.04
CA ASP A 119 -18.26 14.61 -20.24
C ASP A 119 -17.08 13.65 -20.06
N ALA A 120 -15.98 14.13 -19.54
CA ALA A 120 -14.80 13.31 -19.26
C ALA A 120 -15.06 12.21 -18.22
N LEU A 121 -15.83 12.50 -17.16
CA LEU A 121 -16.26 11.50 -16.18
C LEU A 121 -17.21 10.47 -16.78
N THR A 122 -18.06 10.88 -17.73
CA THR A 122 -18.95 9.98 -18.46
C THR A 122 -18.13 9.00 -19.31
N VAL A 123 -17.17 9.51 -20.10
CA VAL A 123 -16.27 8.68 -20.91
C VAL A 123 -15.44 7.75 -20.02
N ALA A 124 -14.88 8.25 -18.91
CA ALA A 124 -14.11 7.43 -17.98
C ALA A 124 -14.94 6.31 -17.35
N SER A 125 -16.22 6.59 -17.05
CA SER A 125 -17.15 5.60 -16.51
C SER A 125 -17.54 4.56 -17.58
N ASP A 126 -17.73 4.97 -18.82
CA ASP A 126 -18.02 4.11 -19.95
C ASP A 126 -16.85 3.12 -20.21
N VAL A 127 -15.60 3.60 -20.20
CA VAL A 127 -14.40 2.75 -20.30
C VAL A 127 -14.40 1.66 -19.22
N LEU A 128 -14.81 1.97 -17.98
CA LEU A 128 -14.90 0.99 -16.90
C LEU A 128 -16.06 0.00 -17.08
N VAL A 129 -17.18 0.45 -17.65
CA VAL A 129 -18.38 -0.38 -17.83
C VAL A 129 -18.21 -1.32 -19.01
N ARG A 130 -17.70 -0.82 -20.14
CA ARG A 130 -17.46 -1.65 -21.35
C ARG A 130 -16.39 -2.70 -21.11
N HIS A 131 -15.45 -2.45 -20.22
CA HIS A 131 -14.43 -3.41 -19.85
C HIS A 131 -15.02 -4.51 -18.93
N GLU A 132 -15.98 -5.28 -19.46
CA GLU A 132 -16.61 -6.39 -18.74
C GLU A 132 -15.69 -7.59 -18.60
N ARG A 133 -14.94 -7.64 -17.52
CA ARG A 133 -14.42 -8.91 -17.00
C ARG A 133 -15.17 -9.27 -15.72
N GLY A 134 -15.76 -10.45 -15.71
CA GLY A 134 -16.70 -10.94 -14.67
C GLY A 134 -16.34 -10.59 -13.22
N GLY A 135 -17.34 -10.46 -12.38
CA GLY A 135 -17.36 -9.85 -11.05
C GLY A 135 -16.18 -10.19 -10.14
N GLY A 136 -15.46 -9.19 -9.74
CA GLY A 136 -14.33 -9.29 -8.81
C GLY A 136 -13.40 -8.09 -8.84
N PHE A 137 -13.61 -7.14 -9.72
CA PHE A 137 -12.81 -5.93 -9.82
C PHE A 137 -13.39 -4.79 -8.97
N HIS A 138 -12.49 -3.98 -8.42
CA HIS A 138 -12.81 -2.69 -7.84
C HIS A 138 -12.59 -1.62 -8.91
N ARG A 139 -13.66 -0.94 -9.31
CA ARG A 139 -13.63 0.10 -10.32
C ARG A 139 -13.35 1.45 -9.68
N ARG A 140 -12.41 2.20 -10.25
CA ARG A 140 -12.01 3.50 -9.73
C ARG A 140 -11.73 4.47 -10.86
N VAL A 141 -12.19 5.71 -10.70
CA VAL A 141 -11.73 6.87 -11.47
C VAL A 141 -10.89 7.74 -10.55
N VAL A 142 -9.69 8.11 -10.98
CA VAL A 142 -8.83 9.11 -10.33
C VAL A 142 -8.79 10.30 -11.26
N PHE A 143 -9.46 11.37 -10.87
CA PHE A 143 -9.56 12.59 -11.66
C PHE A 143 -8.63 13.65 -11.11
N VAL A 144 -7.67 14.11 -11.93
CA VAL A 144 -6.70 15.14 -11.57
C VAL A 144 -7.04 16.42 -12.33
N THR A 145 -7.32 17.52 -11.62
CA THR A 145 -7.74 18.81 -12.21
C THR A 145 -7.39 19.97 -11.29
N ASP A 146 -7.33 21.18 -11.81
CA ASP A 146 -7.19 22.42 -11.06
C ASP A 146 -8.55 23.12 -10.79
N LEU A 147 -9.65 22.57 -11.30
CA LEU A 147 -11.02 23.06 -11.18
C LEU A 147 -11.27 24.48 -11.78
N LYS A 148 -10.36 25.01 -12.57
CA LYS A 148 -10.46 26.38 -13.11
C LYS A 148 -11.34 26.49 -14.36
N THR A 149 -11.56 25.40 -15.06
CA THR A 149 -12.38 25.38 -16.28
C THR A 149 -13.87 25.41 -15.90
N PRO A 150 -14.65 26.39 -16.42
CA PRO A 150 -16.10 26.43 -16.17
C PRO A 150 -16.79 25.25 -16.88
N CYS A 151 -17.70 24.59 -16.18
CA CYS A 151 -18.51 23.50 -16.72
C CYS A 151 -19.99 23.89 -16.66
N ALA A 152 -20.75 23.50 -17.69
CA ALA A 152 -22.21 23.67 -17.70
C ALA A 152 -22.84 22.61 -16.79
N ILE A 153 -23.25 23.02 -15.59
CA ILE A 153 -23.78 22.08 -14.59
C ILE A 153 -25.30 21.96 -14.77
N ASP A 154 -25.75 20.78 -15.21
CA ASP A 154 -27.15 20.37 -15.12
C ASP A 154 -27.32 19.39 -13.94
N ALA A 155 -28.14 19.78 -12.97
CA ALA A 155 -28.38 18.98 -11.78
C ALA A 155 -28.98 17.59 -12.11
N ALA A 156 -29.86 17.52 -13.11
CA ALA A 156 -30.47 16.26 -13.51
C ALA A 156 -29.44 15.30 -14.16
N PHE A 157 -28.48 15.85 -14.89
CA PHE A 157 -27.37 15.10 -15.49
C PHE A 157 -26.43 14.56 -14.38
N VAL A 158 -26.07 15.39 -13.41
CA VAL A 158 -25.22 14.99 -12.29
C VAL A 158 -25.87 13.88 -11.46
N ASP A 159 -27.17 13.97 -11.19
CA ASP A 159 -27.91 12.93 -10.47
C ASP A 159 -27.96 11.60 -11.26
N GLY A 160 -28.18 11.68 -12.58
CA GLY A 160 -28.14 10.54 -13.48
C GLY A 160 -26.78 9.85 -13.52
N MET A 161 -25.70 10.66 -13.62
CA MET A 161 -24.32 10.18 -13.57
C MET A 161 -24.02 9.50 -12.23
N ALA A 162 -24.41 10.13 -11.11
CA ALA A 162 -24.23 9.55 -9.77
C ALA A 162 -24.94 8.19 -9.64
N ALA A 163 -26.15 8.07 -10.17
CA ALA A 163 -26.89 6.81 -10.17
C ALA A 163 -26.21 5.74 -11.03
N GLY A 164 -25.73 6.09 -12.22
CA GLY A 164 -24.99 5.19 -13.13
C GLY A 164 -23.69 4.69 -12.52
N MET A 165 -22.83 5.61 -12.03
CA MET A 165 -21.57 5.26 -11.40
C MET A 165 -21.78 4.40 -10.15
N ARG A 166 -22.81 4.69 -9.34
CA ARG A 166 -23.16 3.89 -8.16
C ARG A 166 -23.62 2.48 -8.58
N GLY A 167 -24.47 2.38 -9.60
CA GLY A 167 -24.91 1.10 -10.14
C GLY A 167 -23.75 0.25 -10.65
N ALA A 168 -22.76 0.87 -11.27
CA ALA A 168 -21.53 0.23 -11.73
C ALA A 168 -20.51 -0.03 -10.61
N GLY A 169 -20.71 0.48 -9.41
CA GLY A 169 -19.80 0.33 -8.27
C GLY A 169 -18.48 1.08 -8.46
N VAL A 170 -18.52 2.24 -9.10
CA VAL A 170 -17.34 3.07 -9.38
C VAL A 170 -17.03 3.94 -8.17
N GLN A 171 -15.78 3.95 -7.74
CA GLN A 171 -15.22 4.90 -6.77
C GLN A 171 -14.65 6.10 -7.52
N LEU A 172 -15.03 7.32 -7.14
CA LEU A 172 -14.46 8.55 -7.67
C LEU A 172 -13.50 9.17 -6.64
N VAL A 173 -12.28 9.44 -7.05
CA VAL A 173 -11.29 10.18 -6.25
C VAL A 173 -10.86 11.39 -7.07
N VAL A 174 -11.23 12.57 -6.62
CA VAL A 174 -10.85 13.83 -7.25
C VAL A 174 -9.60 14.36 -6.56
N ALA A 175 -8.56 14.57 -7.34
CA ALA A 175 -7.26 15.05 -6.91
C ALA A 175 -7.09 16.51 -7.40
N VAL A 176 -7.29 17.45 -6.52
CA VAL A 176 -7.25 18.88 -6.87
C VAL A 176 -5.81 19.37 -6.82
N VAL A 177 -5.37 19.97 -7.91
CA VAL A 177 -4.06 20.63 -8.00
C VAL A 177 -4.25 22.08 -7.60
N GLY A 178 -3.69 22.47 -6.44
CA GLY A 178 -3.75 23.85 -5.95
C GLY A 178 -2.39 24.52 -6.08
N ASP A 179 -2.37 25.75 -6.61
CA ASP A 179 -1.30 26.70 -6.38
C ASP A 179 -1.71 27.57 -5.20
N GLY A 180 -0.91 27.56 -4.15
CA GLY A 180 -1.15 28.41 -2.97
C GLY A 180 -1.07 29.93 -3.24
N ASP A 181 -0.95 30.35 -4.49
CA ASP A 181 -0.63 31.75 -4.84
C ASP A 181 -1.23 32.13 -6.20
N THR A 182 -2.56 32.14 -6.33
CA THR A 182 -3.20 32.77 -7.49
C THR A 182 -4.12 33.88 -7.04
N ALA A 183 -3.55 35.08 -7.04
CA ALA A 183 -4.24 36.35 -6.96
C ALA A 183 -5.00 36.72 -8.25
N ASP A 184 -5.48 35.74 -9.02
CA ASP A 184 -6.15 36.03 -10.29
C ASP A 184 -7.65 35.83 -10.19
N ALA A 185 -8.31 36.98 -10.21
CA ALA A 185 -9.72 37.23 -10.50
C ALA A 185 -10.77 36.48 -9.63
N GLU A 186 -11.62 37.28 -9.04
CA GLU A 186 -12.85 36.91 -8.29
C GLU A 186 -13.68 35.85 -9.04
N THR A 187 -13.74 35.92 -10.37
CA THR A 187 -14.43 34.99 -11.27
C THR A 187 -13.85 33.56 -11.24
N THR A 188 -12.53 33.41 -11.12
CA THR A 188 -11.87 32.10 -11.06
C THR A 188 -12.16 31.43 -9.72
N ALA A 189 -12.21 32.19 -8.63
CA ALA A 189 -12.53 31.65 -7.31
C ALA A 189 -13.98 31.14 -7.23
N GLU A 190 -14.93 31.85 -7.87
CA GLU A 190 -16.32 31.41 -7.96
C GLU A 190 -16.46 30.11 -8.77
N THR A 191 -15.73 29.98 -9.88
CA THR A 191 -15.73 28.79 -10.71
C THR A 191 -15.16 27.58 -9.95
N ILE A 192 -14.03 27.75 -9.27
CA ILE A 192 -13.41 26.69 -8.46
C ILE A 192 -14.38 26.24 -7.37
N ALA A 193 -15.00 27.19 -6.63
CA ALA A 193 -15.95 26.86 -5.58
C ALA A 193 -17.21 26.13 -6.10
N ALA A 194 -17.71 26.51 -7.29
CA ALA A 194 -18.83 25.85 -7.93
C ALA A 194 -18.48 24.41 -8.36
N ASN A 195 -17.31 24.21 -8.98
CA ASN A 195 -16.83 22.91 -9.42
C ASN A 195 -16.51 21.99 -8.24
N GLU A 196 -15.85 22.52 -7.20
CA GLU A 196 -15.56 21.77 -5.97
C GLU A 196 -16.84 21.30 -5.29
N LYS A 197 -17.85 22.18 -5.20
CA LYS A 197 -19.16 21.84 -4.66
C LYS A 197 -19.82 20.72 -5.46
N THR A 198 -19.87 20.83 -6.79
CA THR A 198 -20.51 19.84 -7.66
C THR A 198 -19.84 18.46 -7.55
N LEU A 199 -18.51 18.43 -7.59
CA LEU A 199 -17.76 17.18 -7.42
C LEU A 199 -17.86 16.63 -6.00
N GLY A 200 -17.94 17.51 -4.99
CA GLY A 200 -18.21 17.14 -3.60
C GLY A 200 -19.57 16.49 -3.43
N ASP A 201 -20.62 17.09 -4.02
CA ASP A 201 -21.97 16.57 -4.01
C ASP A 201 -22.06 15.22 -4.76
N LEU A 202 -21.38 15.09 -5.89
CA LEU A 202 -21.25 13.83 -6.63
C LEU A 202 -20.57 12.74 -5.78
N CYS A 203 -19.45 13.05 -5.14
CA CYS A 203 -18.77 12.13 -4.23
C CYS A 203 -19.66 11.73 -3.04
N ALA A 204 -20.40 12.67 -2.47
CA ALA A 204 -21.35 12.40 -1.39
C ALA A 204 -22.48 11.46 -1.87
N ALA A 205 -23.03 11.71 -3.05
CA ALA A 205 -24.06 10.87 -3.67
C ALA A 205 -23.55 9.45 -3.95
N LEU A 206 -22.29 9.28 -4.35
CA LEU A 206 -21.66 7.96 -4.56
C LEU A 206 -21.46 7.19 -3.24
N ASN A 207 -21.31 7.88 -2.13
CA ASN A 207 -21.14 7.28 -0.80
C ASN A 207 -22.49 6.94 -0.13
N VAL A 208 -23.63 7.36 -0.68
CA VAL A 208 -24.97 7.05 -0.18
C VAL A 208 -25.27 5.56 -0.42
N GLY A 209 -25.65 4.82 0.61
CA GLY A 209 -25.93 3.38 0.54
C GLY A 209 -24.91 2.50 1.25
N ALA A 210 -23.86 3.10 1.84
CA ALA A 210 -23.08 2.43 2.85
C ALA A 210 -23.96 2.30 4.11
N ASP A 211 -24.66 1.17 4.24
CA ASP A 211 -25.47 0.87 5.41
C ASP A 211 -24.67 1.06 6.69
N ALA A 212 -25.32 1.58 7.74
CA ALA A 212 -24.72 1.76 9.06
C ALA A 212 -24.16 0.45 9.67
N VAL A 213 -24.52 -0.68 9.08
CA VAL A 213 -24.09 -2.03 9.48
C VAL A 213 -22.76 -2.45 8.85
N SER A 214 -22.36 -1.84 7.73
CA SER A 214 -21.07 -2.11 7.07
C SER A 214 -20.52 -0.81 6.48
N PRO A 215 -19.88 0.05 7.28
CA PRO A 215 -19.34 1.30 6.78
C PRO A 215 -18.28 1.01 5.71
N VAL A 216 -18.40 1.69 4.57
CA VAL A 216 -17.34 1.66 3.55
C VAL A 216 -16.07 2.18 4.20
N PRO A 217 -14.95 1.43 4.16
CA PRO A 217 -13.68 1.90 4.69
C PRO A 217 -13.36 3.27 4.09
N GLU A 218 -12.80 4.17 4.87
CA GLU A 218 -12.45 5.53 4.43
C GLU A 218 -11.66 5.53 3.12
N SER A 219 -10.77 4.56 2.97
CA SER A 219 -9.97 4.32 1.76
C SER A 219 -10.77 3.91 0.50
N ALA A 220 -12.02 3.50 0.65
CA ALA A 220 -12.88 3.09 -0.48
C ALA A 220 -14.00 4.09 -0.75
N ARG A 221 -14.04 5.22 -0.03
CA ARG A 221 -15.01 6.29 -0.23
C ARG A 221 -14.61 7.17 -1.42
N SER A 222 -15.60 7.65 -2.14
CA SER A 222 -15.42 8.72 -3.11
C SER A 222 -15.15 10.03 -2.36
N ARG A 223 -14.17 10.81 -2.83
CA ARG A 223 -13.73 12.03 -2.14
C ARG A 223 -13.04 13.01 -3.07
N VAL A 224 -13.02 14.25 -2.64
CA VAL A 224 -12.20 15.33 -3.19
C VAL A 224 -11.07 15.60 -2.21
N ASP A 225 -9.83 15.66 -2.67
CA ASP A 225 -8.65 15.79 -1.81
C ASP A 225 -7.49 16.46 -2.59
N ASP A 226 -6.45 16.89 -1.89
CA ASP A 226 -5.24 17.45 -2.50
C ASP A 226 -4.54 16.43 -3.41
N ALA A 227 -4.11 16.85 -4.60
CA ALA A 227 -3.52 15.97 -5.60
C ALA A 227 -2.23 15.31 -5.12
N ARG A 228 -1.37 16.03 -4.37
CA ARG A 228 -0.12 15.47 -3.86
C ARG A 228 -0.41 14.38 -2.82
N ALA A 229 -1.41 14.59 -1.97
CA ALA A 229 -1.84 13.61 -0.98
C ALA A 229 -2.40 12.35 -1.67
N VAL A 230 -3.32 12.52 -2.63
CA VAL A 230 -3.94 11.42 -3.38
C VAL A 230 -2.90 10.63 -4.16
N LEU A 231 -2.06 11.29 -4.93
CA LEU A 231 -1.06 10.62 -5.78
C LEU A 231 0.00 9.91 -4.92
N THR A 232 0.40 10.49 -3.78
CA THR A 232 1.29 9.81 -2.84
C THR A 232 0.63 8.57 -2.25
N GLU A 233 -0.63 8.64 -1.86
CA GLU A 233 -1.37 7.47 -1.34
C GLU A 233 -1.47 6.35 -2.40
N LEU A 234 -1.71 6.71 -3.66
CA LEU A 234 -1.78 5.75 -4.77
C LEU A 234 -0.44 5.08 -5.08
N GLN A 235 0.68 5.77 -4.85
CA GLN A 235 2.03 5.21 -4.98
C GLN A 235 2.36 4.22 -3.88
N ILE A 236 1.71 4.30 -2.71
CA ILE A 236 1.96 3.38 -1.61
C ILE A 236 1.49 1.98 -2.02
N LYS A 237 2.36 0.99 -1.80
CA LYS A 237 2.04 -0.40 -2.03
C LYS A 237 0.82 -0.82 -1.22
N SER A 238 -0.26 -1.19 -1.90
CA SER A 238 -1.41 -1.80 -1.26
C SER A 238 -1.04 -3.21 -0.78
N VAL A 239 -0.79 -3.36 0.51
CA VAL A 239 -0.55 -4.66 1.12
C VAL A 239 -1.89 -5.31 1.42
N LYS A 240 -2.18 -6.44 0.76
CA LYS A 240 -3.36 -7.24 1.11
C LYS A 240 -3.21 -7.73 2.55
N PRO A 241 -4.19 -7.50 3.43
CA PRO A 241 -4.13 -8.01 4.79
C PRO A 241 -4.18 -9.54 4.74
N THR A 242 -3.01 -10.16 4.83
CA THR A 242 -2.89 -11.62 4.87
C THR A 242 -3.04 -12.08 6.31
N THR A 243 -3.99 -12.99 6.55
CA THR A 243 -4.16 -13.62 7.85
C THR A 243 -2.94 -14.49 8.15
N THR A 244 -2.16 -14.12 9.15
CA THR A 244 -0.99 -14.88 9.59
C THR A 244 -1.32 -15.93 10.64
N PHE A 245 -2.45 -15.76 11.34
CA PHE A 245 -2.90 -16.66 12.39
C PHE A 245 -4.42 -16.77 12.34
N ARG A 246 -4.91 -17.99 12.51
CA ARG A 246 -6.32 -18.32 12.75
C ARG A 246 -6.35 -19.36 13.86
N GLY A 247 -6.90 -19.01 14.99
CA GLY A 247 -6.89 -19.91 16.15
C GLY A 247 -7.68 -19.36 17.31
N GLU A 248 -7.45 -19.96 18.46
CA GLU A 248 -8.11 -19.61 19.71
C GLU A 248 -7.19 -18.82 20.61
N LEU A 249 -7.73 -17.76 21.21
CA LEU A 249 -7.17 -17.04 22.35
C LEU A 249 -7.84 -17.58 23.61
N ARG A 250 -7.15 -18.39 24.37
CA ARG A 250 -7.62 -18.97 25.65
C ARG A 250 -7.27 -18.00 26.77
N VAL A 251 -8.29 -17.37 27.31
CA VAL A 251 -8.13 -16.41 28.42
C VAL A 251 -8.20 -17.13 29.76
N THR A 252 -9.07 -18.14 29.85
CA THR A 252 -9.18 -19.05 30.99
C THR A 252 -9.51 -20.44 30.47
N PRO A 253 -9.42 -21.51 31.31
CA PRO A 253 -9.76 -22.86 30.87
C PRO A 253 -11.18 -23.01 30.31
N TRP A 254 -12.11 -22.15 30.73
CA TRP A 254 -13.52 -22.15 30.31
C TRP A 254 -13.89 -21.01 29.36
N MET A 255 -12.93 -20.11 29.01
CA MET A 255 -13.18 -19.00 28.14
C MET A 255 -12.12 -18.93 27.01
N SER A 256 -12.53 -19.27 25.81
CA SER A 256 -11.74 -19.12 24.61
C SER A 256 -12.43 -18.19 23.60
N LEU A 257 -11.66 -17.40 22.87
CA LEU A 257 -12.12 -16.52 21.81
C LEU A 257 -11.46 -16.94 20.50
N ARG A 258 -12.25 -17.11 19.46
CA ARG A 258 -11.72 -17.35 18.12
C ARG A 258 -11.24 -16.03 17.53
N VAL A 259 -9.98 -15.99 17.14
CA VAL A 259 -9.30 -14.77 16.67
C VAL A 259 -8.57 -14.99 15.37
N TRP A 260 -8.50 -13.92 14.56
CA TRP A 260 -7.63 -13.82 13.41
C TRP A 260 -6.51 -12.84 13.70
N GLY A 261 -5.30 -13.22 13.31
CA GLY A 261 -4.11 -12.39 13.45
C GLY A 261 -3.63 -11.86 12.09
N TYR A 262 -3.39 -10.56 12.01
CA TYR A 262 -2.86 -9.89 10.85
C TYR A 262 -1.57 -9.17 11.19
N LYS A 263 -0.62 -9.13 10.26
CA LYS A 263 0.51 -8.22 10.34
C LYS A 263 0.05 -6.83 9.90
N LYS A 264 0.28 -5.82 10.72
CA LYS A 264 -0.04 -4.43 10.39
C LYS A 264 1.10 -3.77 9.60
N VAL A 265 2.32 -4.11 9.94
CA VAL A 265 3.53 -3.55 9.34
C VAL A 265 4.42 -4.71 8.90
N SER A 266 5.03 -4.60 7.74
CA SER A 266 6.09 -5.49 7.30
C SER A 266 7.07 -4.73 6.41
N GLU A 267 8.33 -5.11 6.47
CA GLU A 267 9.37 -4.53 5.61
C GLU A 267 9.04 -4.80 4.13
N ALA A 268 8.97 -3.75 3.33
CA ALA A 268 8.85 -3.88 1.89
C ALA A 268 10.22 -4.19 1.30
N LYS A 269 10.40 -5.41 0.79
CA LYS A 269 11.63 -5.87 0.16
C LYS A 269 11.56 -5.69 -1.35
N PRO A 270 12.68 -5.39 -2.00
CA PRO A 270 12.76 -5.44 -3.46
C PRO A 270 12.45 -6.86 -3.96
N PRO A 271 11.97 -7.00 -5.20
CA PRO A 271 11.75 -8.33 -5.78
C PRO A 271 13.07 -9.11 -5.84
N ALA A 272 12.98 -10.42 -5.60
CA ALA A 272 14.14 -11.29 -5.67
C ALA A 272 14.68 -11.36 -7.10
N MET A 273 15.98 -11.15 -7.26
CA MET A 273 16.64 -11.33 -8.55
C MET A 273 16.61 -12.82 -8.95
N ARG A 274 16.29 -13.06 -10.21
CA ARG A 274 16.38 -14.38 -10.82
C ARG A 274 17.65 -14.44 -11.68
N LEU A 275 18.27 -15.61 -11.74
CA LEU A 275 19.37 -15.84 -12.66
C LEU A 275 18.79 -16.23 -14.02
N PHE A 276 19.31 -15.65 -15.08
CA PHE A 276 19.00 -16.06 -16.44
C PHE A 276 20.29 -16.14 -17.24
N ASP A 277 20.27 -16.87 -18.36
CA ASP A 277 21.41 -17.00 -19.25
C ASP A 277 21.52 -15.76 -20.14
N GLY A 278 22.50 -14.92 -19.86
CA GLY A 278 22.75 -13.71 -20.64
C GLY A 278 23.40 -13.97 -22.01
N SER A 279 23.81 -15.22 -22.31
CA SER A 279 24.35 -15.62 -23.62
C SER A 279 23.25 -16.05 -24.60
N ALA A 280 22.10 -16.50 -24.07
CA ALA A 280 20.90 -16.72 -24.87
C ALA A 280 20.34 -15.33 -25.21
N GLY A 281 20.53 -14.85 -26.44
CA GLY A 281 20.00 -13.58 -26.90
C GLY A 281 18.53 -13.45 -26.52
N ALA A 282 18.09 -12.21 -26.24
CA ALA A 282 16.70 -11.92 -25.99
C ALA A 282 15.89 -12.58 -27.12
N ALA A 283 14.97 -13.46 -26.76
CA ALA A 283 14.08 -14.08 -27.74
C ALA A 283 13.37 -12.93 -28.47
N GLU A 284 13.55 -12.86 -29.79
CA GLU A 284 12.97 -11.80 -30.63
C GLU A 284 11.44 -11.83 -30.62
N ASP A 285 10.84 -12.88 -30.10
CA ASP A 285 9.40 -13.05 -29.95
C ASP A 285 9.03 -12.99 -28.46
N GLY A 286 8.35 -11.91 -28.06
CA GLY A 286 8.03 -11.50 -26.69
C GLY A 286 7.17 -12.42 -25.82
N ASP A 287 7.09 -13.73 -26.11
CA ASP A 287 6.29 -14.72 -25.38
C ASP A 287 7.08 -15.95 -24.87
N GLY A 288 8.42 -15.89 -24.88
CA GLY A 288 9.27 -16.95 -24.39
C GLY A 288 9.78 -16.65 -22.98
N ASP A 289 9.44 -17.52 -22.01
CA ASP A 289 10.11 -17.57 -20.71
C ASP A 289 11.62 -17.65 -20.94
N ALA A 290 12.37 -16.59 -20.61
CA ALA A 290 13.82 -16.61 -20.71
C ALA A 290 14.37 -17.81 -19.92
N PRO A 291 15.33 -18.58 -20.47
CA PRO A 291 15.81 -19.79 -19.83
C PRO A 291 16.35 -19.49 -18.43
N MET A 292 15.67 -20.03 -17.43
CA MET A 292 16.01 -19.83 -16.03
C MET A 292 17.22 -20.68 -15.67
N VAL A 293 18.29 -20.05 -15.17
CA VAL A 293 19.47 -20.74 -14.67
C VAL A 293 19.23 -21.23 -13.25
N VAL A 294 19.42 -22.52 -13.01
CA VAL A 294 19.33 -23.15 -11.70
C VAL A 294 20.74 -23.33 -11.12
N ARG A 295 20.90 -22.98 -9.83
CA ARG A 295 22.14 -23.27 -9.10
C ARG A 295 22.13 -24.71 -8.60
N GLU A 296 23.13 -25.47 -8.98
CA GLU A 296 23.42 -26.74 -8.37
C GLU A 296 24.50 -26.58 -7.30
N ARG A 297 24.37 -27.28 -6.18
CA ARG A 297 25.35 -27.27 -5.09
C ARG A 297 25.92 -28.63 -4.94
N THR A 298 27.25 -28.74 -5.04
CA THR A 298 28.02 -29.92 -4.67
C THR A 298 28.64 -29.68 -3.31
N PHE A 299 28.72 -30.74 -2.49
CA PHE A 299 29.36 -30.71 -1.19
C PHE A 299 30.59 -31.56 -1.23
N THR A 300 31.74 -31.02 -0.89
CA THR A 300 33.01 -31.70 -0.92
C THR A 300 33.58 -31.82 0.49
N SER A 301 33.96 -33.02 0.90
CA SER A 301 34.62 -33.26 2.19
C SER A 301 36.14 -33.10 2.03
N TYR A 302 36.72 -32.32 2.90
CA TYR A 302 38.16 -32.09 3.03
C TYR A 302 38.75 -32.83 4.24
N ALA A 303 38.17 -33.97 4.62
CA ALA A 303 38.70 -34.77 5.70
C ALA A 303 40.12 -35.26 5.39
N ASP A 304 40.45 -35.44 4.10
CA ASP A 304 41.79 -35.64 3.56
C ASP A 304 42.09 -34.46 2.63
N PRO A 305 42.95 -33.50 3.01
CA PRO A 305 43.24 -32.31 2.19
C PRO A 305 43.82 -32.63 0.82
N ASP A 306 44.55 -33.75 0.71
CA ASP A 306 45.20 -34.18 -0.52
C ASP A 306 44.24 -34.93 -1.47
N ASN A 307 43.08 -35.37 -0.97
CA ASN A 307 42.09 -36.10 -1.75
C ASN A 307 40.65 -35.72 -1.38
N PRO A 308 40.17 -34.53 -1.79
CA PRO A 308 38.83 -34.09 -1.53
C PRO A 308 37.79 -35.00 -2.20
N LYS A 309 36.78 -35.45 -1.48
CA LYS A 309 35.71 -36.32 -1.98
C LYS A 309 34.37 -35.61 -1.95
N ASP A 310 33.62 -35.74 -3.03
CA ASP A 310 32.25 -35.28 -3.06
C ASP A 310 31.36 -36.16 -2.18
N VAL A 311 30.56 -35.51 -1.33
CA VAL A 311 29.67 -36.17 -0.38
C VAL A 311 28.22 -35.98 -0.86
N PRO A 312 27.53 -37.09 -1.15
CA PRO A 312 26.12 -36.98 -1.52
C PRO A 312 25.28 -36.42 -0.34
N PRO A 313 24.22 -35.68 -0.61
CA PRO A 313 23.36 -35.05 0.42
C PRO A 313 22.83 -36.04 1.46
N GLU A 314 22.60 -37.29 1.06
CA GLU A 314 22.10 -38.39 1.89
C GLU A 314 23.09 -38.84 2.98
N MET A 315 24.37 -38.60 2.79
CA MET A 315 25.43 -38.93 3.75
C MET A 315 25.78 -37.75 4.69
N MET A 316 25.12 -36.60 4.55
CA MET A 316 25.38 -35.46 5.39
C MET A 316 24.51 -35.53 6.65
N LEU A 317 25.14 -35.43 7.82
CA LEU A 317 24.50 -35.32 9.10
C LEU A 317 24.64 -33.88 9.63
N SER A 318 23.58 -33.33 10.15
CA SER A 318 23.63 -32.06 10.88
C SER A 318 24.27 -32.29 12.25
N ALA A 319 25.20 -31.42 12.67
CA ALA A 319 25.86 -31.54 13.95
C ALA A 319 25.82 -30.16 14.68
N TYR A 320 25.70 -30.21 16.01
CA TYR A 320 25.88 -29.04 16.85
C TYR A 320 27.30 -28.95 17.39
N PRO A 321 27.94 -27.79 17.34
CA PRO A 321 29.22 -27.57 18.00
C PRO A 321 29.03 -27.59 19.53
N TYR A 322 29.81 -28.44 20.21
CA TYR A 322 29.87 -28.51 21.67
C TYR A 322 31.33 -28.37 22.11
N GLY A 323 31.75 -27.17 22.36
CA GLY A 323 33.15 -26.83 22.54
C GLY A 323 33.95 -27.12 21.26
N PRO A 324 35.07 -27.89 21.34
CA PRO A 324 35.88 -28.24 20.18
C PRO A 324 35.30 -29.41 19.37
N THR A 325 34.23 -30.06 19.83
CA THR A 325 33.68 -31.28 19.23
C THR A 325 32.34 -31.01 18.58
N ASN A 326 32.11 -31.55 17.36
CA ASN A 326 30.83 -31.54 16.70
C ASN A 326 30.06 -32.81 17.06
N ILE A 327 28.84 -32.64 17.59
CA ILE A 327 27.97 -33.75 17.95
C ILE A 327 26.95 -33.93 16.84
N PRO A 328 27.05 -35.05 16.05
CA PRO A 328 26.07 -35.30 15.01
C PRO A 328 24.71 -35.68 15.61
N ILE A 329 23.64 -35.09 15.06
CA ILE A 329 22.26 -35.34 15.46
C ILE A 329 21.57 -36.06 14.30
N GLN A 330 21.14 -37.29 14.53
CA GLN A 330 20.33 -38.04 13.58
C GLN A 330 18.90 -37.52 13.57
N ASP A 331 18.19 -37.69 12.47
CA ASP A 331 16.85 -37.12 12.29
C ASP A 331 15.82 -37.62 13.33
N ASP A 332 15.96 -38.91 13.76
CA ASP A 332 15.12 -39.48 14.81
C ASP A 332 15.38 -38.82 16.17
N VAL A 333 16.62 -38.52 16.51
CA VAL A 333 17.00 -37.78 17.73
C VAL A 333 16.52 -36.34 17.64
N ALA A 334 16.69 -35.71 16.46
CA ALA A 334 16.22 -34.33 16.23
C ALA A 334 14.70 -34.22 16.41
N GLU A 335 13.94 -35.25 15.99
CA GLU A 335 12.49 -35.28 16.22
C GLU A 335 12.08 -35.47 17.68
N LEU A 336 12.86 -36.26 18.44
CA LEU A 336 12.61 -36.45 19.87
C LEU A 336 12.86 -35.19 20.70
N VAL A 337 13.79 -34.35 20.27
CA VAL A 337 14.11 -33.07 20.94
C VAL A 337 13.05 -31.99 20.65
N LYS A 338 12.39 -32.06 19.49
CA LYS A 338 11.36 -31.08 19.11
C LYS A 338 10.11 -31.24 19.96
N SER A 339 9.76 -30.19 20.71
CA SER A 339 8.49 -30.15 21.42
C SER A 339 7.34 -29.93 20.42
N LYS A 340 6.32 -30.80 20.45
CA LYS A 340 5.11 -30.66 19.64
C LYS A 340 4.07 -29.88 20.42
N ASN A 341 3.85 -28.63 20.06
CA ASN A 341 2.90 -27.75 20.74
C ASN A 341 1.65 -27.54 19.88
N ASP A 342 0.48 -27.50 20.53
CA ASP A 342 -0.77 -27.20 19.87
C ASP A 342 -0.86 -25.71 19.51
N LYS A 343 -1.38 -25.47 18.30
CA LYS A 343 -1.62 -24.12 17.81
C LYS A 343 -2.64 -23.39 18.69
N GLY A 344 -2.32 -22.18 19.10
CA GLY A 344 -3.20 -21.36 19.94
C GLY A 344 -2.45 -20.26 20.67
N MET A 345 -3.20 -19.50 21.43
CA MET A 345 -2.67 -18.44 22.29
C MET A 345 -3.25 -18.64 23.69
N ASP A 346 -2.37 -18.65 24.69
CA ASP A 346 -2.75 -18.85 26.10
C ASP A 346 -2.38 -17.61 26.90
N VAL A 347 -3.33 -16.99 27.58
CA VAL A 347 -3.09 -15.88 28.50
C VAL A 347 -2.65 -16.44 29.85
N PHE A 348 -1.48 -16.02 30.32
CA PHE A 348 -0.97 -16.38 31.63
C PHE A 348 -1.49 -15.47 32.74
N GLY A 349 -1.68 -14.20 32.43
CA GLY A 349 -2.08 -13.18 33.40
C GLY A 349 -2.03 -11.78 32.84
N PHE A 350 -2.30 -10.81 33.69
CA PHE A 350 -2.30 -9.39 33.34
C PHE A 350 -1.23 -8.66 34.14
N THR A 351 -0.53 -7.74 33.48
CA THR A 351 0.51 -6.89 34.07
C THR A 351 0.22 -5.42 33.76
N PRO A 352 0.65 -4.46 34.62
CA PRO A 352 0.55 -3.05 34.27
C PRO A 352 1.25 -2.75 32.93
N LEU A 353 0.65 -1.88 32.13
CA LEU A 353 1.19 -1.53 30.81
C LEU A 353 2.62 -0.95 30.90
N ALA A 354 2.92 -0.23 31.98
CA ALA A 354 4.24 0.34 32.26
C ALA A 354 5.35 -0.72 32.39
N THR A 355 5.02 -1.97 32.74
CA THR A 355 5.99 -3.09 32.82
C THR A 355 6.38 -3.64 31.45
N VAL A 356 5.68 -3.24 30.39
CA VAL A 356 5.96 -3.66 29.00
C VAL A 356 6.34 -2.44 28.20
N PRO A 357 7.59 -1.96 28.34
CA PRO A 357 8.01 -0.77 27.60
C PRO A 357 8.12 -1.06 26.08
N PRO A 358 7.90 -0.07 25.23
CA PRO A 358 7.86 -0.25 23.76
C PRO A 358 9.14 -0.86 23.18
N TRP A 359 10.29 -0.62 23.80
CA TRP A 359 11.59 -1.15 23.34
C TRP A 359 11.82 -2.64 23.63
N TYR A 360 10.89 -3.31 24.30
CA TYR A 360 10.89 -4.78 24.43
C TYR A 360 10.24 -5.49 23.24
N GLY A 361 9.71 -4.75 22.27
CA GLY A 361 9.17 -5.36 21.05
C GLY A 361 10.26 -5.97 20.19
N MET A 362 10.23 -7.30 19.98
CA MET A 362 11.25 -8.05 19.22
C MET A 362 10.97 -8.12 17.72
N GLU A 363 9.73 -8.21 17.33
CA GLU A 363 9.29 -8.41 15.94
C GLU A 363 8.09 -7.51 15.63
N GLU A 364 7.60 -7.65 14.40
CA GLU A 364 6.39 -6.98 13.94
C GLU A 364 5.18 -7.34 14.81
N ALA A 365 4.49 -6.32 15.29
CA ALA A 365 3.27 -6.50 16.05
C ALA A 365 2.15 -7.09 15.17
N ARG A 366 1.31 -7.95 15.76
CA ARG A 366 0.18 -8.59 15.07
C ARG A 366 -1.14 -8.11 15.67
N VAL A 367 -2.01 -7.64 14.79
CA VAL A 367 -3.35 -7.21 15.17
C VAL A 367 -4.24 -8.45 15.28
N LEU A 368 -4.82 -8.68 16.46
CA LEU A 368 -5.78 -9.73 16.71
C LEU A 368 -7.18 -9.15 16.68
N VAL A 369 -7.98 -9.62 15.74
CA VAL A 369 -9.40 -9.26 15.63
C VAL A 369 -10.27 -10.47 15.92
N PRO A 370 -11.49 -10.28 16.41
CA PRO A 370 -12.42 -11.39 16.55
C PRO A 370 -12.72 -12.01 15.19
N TRP A 371 -13.08 -13.27 15.16
CA TRP A 371 -13.50 -13.95 13.94
C TRP A 371 -14.56 -13.12 13.21
N PRO A 372 -14.39 -12.80 11.93
CA PRO A 372 -15.31 -11.92 11.22
C PRO A 372 -16.68 -12.56 11.06
N SER A 373 -17.72 -11.77 11.28
CA SER A 373 -19.08 -12.18 10.96
C SER A 373 -19.29 -12.26 9.44
N ARG A 374 -20.28 -13.03 9.02
CA ARG A 374 -20.61 -13.26 7.61
C ARG A 374 -21.16 -12.03 6.91
N ALA A 375 -21.65 -11.04 7.65
CA ALA A 375 -22.24 -9.84 7.11
C ALA A 375 -21.17 -8.86 6.63
N GLY A 376 -21.09 -8.64 5.33
CA GLY A 376 -20.47 -7.46 4.72
C GLY A 376 -18.97 -7.51 4.42
N SER A 377 -18.25 -8.63 4.59
CA SER A 377 -16.82 -8.66 4.27
C SER A 377 -16.46 -9.67 3.18
N ALA A 378 -15.40 -9.38 2.39
CA ALA A 378 -14.80 -10.35 1.46
C ALA A 378 -14.36 -11.66 2.17
N ALA A 379 -14.26 -11.66 3.49
CA ALA A 379 -14.04 -12.82 4.35
C ALA A 379 -15.30 -13.70 4.54
N ALA A 380 -16.48 -13.24 4.10
CA ALA A 380 -17.74 -13.96 4.25
C ALA A 380 -17.74 -15.36 3.59
N GLY A 381 -17.10 -15.49 2.43
CA GLY A 381 -16.93 -16.78 1.76
C GLY A 381 -16.07 -17.77 2.54
N MET A 382 -15.06 -17.27 3.28
CA MET A 382 -14.16 -18.09 4.09
C MET A 382 -14.75 -18.45 5.46
N ALA A 383 -15.64 -17.61 6.02
CA ALA A 383 -16.38 -17.90 7.23
C ALA A 383 -17.42 -19.01 7.02
N ALA A 384 -18.05 -19.03 5.83
CA ALA A 384 -19.01 -20.08 5.44
C ALA A 384 -18.35 -21.47 5.36
N SER A 385 -17.10 -21.55 4.89
CA SER A 385 -16.37 -22.83 4.82
C SER A 385 -15.93 -23.37 6.19
N ALA A 386 -15.94 -22.52 7.21
CA ALA A 386 -15.52 -22.89 8.57
C ALA A 386 -16.70 -23.26 9.52
N GLY A 387 -17.94 -23.25 9.02
CA GLY A 387 -19.12 -23.73 9.75
C GLY A 387 -19.55 -22.90 10.96
N ILE A 388 -19.19 -21.60 11.02
CA ILE A 388 -19.48 -20.73 12.15
C ILE A 388 -20.71 -19.88 11.87
N SER A 389 -21.60 -19.83 12.87
CA SER A 389 -22.80 -19.01 12.81
C SER A 389 -22.49 -17.54 13.09
N ASP A 390 -23.25 -16.61 12.45
CA ASP A 390 -23.13 -15.17 12.69
C ASP A 390 -23.33 -14.79 14.16
N ARG A 391 -24.14 -15.60 14.91
CA ARG A 391 -24.36 -15.43 16.33
C ARG A 391 -23.09 -15.68 17.16
N GLU A 392 -22.28 -16.67 16.77
CA GLU A 392 -21.01 -16.98 17.46
C GLU A 392 -19.96 -15.89 17.16
N ALA A 393 -19.90 -15.40 15.92
CA ALA A 393 -19.03 -14.30 15.54
C ALA A 393 -19.39 -13.01 16.30
N GLY A 394 -20.69 -12.69 16.44
CA GLY A 394 -21.16 -11.56 17.23
C GLY A 394 -20.79 -11.67 18.73
N LYS A 395 -20.89 -12.87 19.30
CA LYS A 395 -20.47 -13.13 20.70
C LYS A 395 -18.95 -12.95 20.85
N ALA A 396 -18.15 -13.44 19.91
CA ALA A 396 -16.69 -13.28 19.94
C ALA A 396 -16.28 -11.81 19.84
N ALA A 397 -16.96 -11.03 18.99
CA ALA A 397 -16.73 -9.59 18.85
C ALA A 397 -17.06 -8.82 20.13
N ALA A 398 -18.22 -9.09 20.73
CA ALA A 398 -18.64 -8.48 21.99
C ALA A 398 -17.70 -8.83 23.16
N ALA A 399 -17.24 -10.07 23.23
CA ALA A 399 -16.31 -10.54 24.26
C ALA A 399 -14.92 -9.89 24.09
N MET A 400 -14.41 -9.79 22.85
CA MET A 400 -13.15 -9.12 22.53
C MET A 400 -13.20 -7.63 22.91
N SER A 401 -14.28 -6.92 22.52
CA SER A 401 -14.49 -5.52 22.84
C SER A 401 -14.55 -5.30 24.37
N SER A 402 -15.31 -6.15 25.08
CA SER A 402 -15.41 -6.08 26.54
C SER A 402 -14.06 -6.28 27.22
N LEU A 403 -13.28 -7.26 26.75
CA LEU A 403 -11.94 -7.55 27.27
C LEU A 403 -10.98 -6.37 27.00
N ALA A 404 -10.92 -5.88 25.76
CA ALA A 404 -10.03 -4.76 25.38
C ALA A 404 -10.36 -3.50 26.18
N ARG A 405 -11.64 -3.15 26.31
CA ARG A 405 -12.08 -2.00 27.12
C ARG A 405 -11.79 -2.16 28.61
N ALA A 406 -11.92 -3.37 29.15
CA ALA A 406 -11.59 -3.66 30.55
C ALA A 406 -10.08 -3.51 30.79
N MET A 407 -9.25 -4.03 29.90
CA MET A 407 -7.78 -3.91 29.95
C MET A 407 -7.35 -2.43 29.83
N ARG A 408 -7.95 -1.66 28.92
CA ARG A 408 -7.68 -0.23 28.76
C ARG A 408 -8.03 0.56 30.01
N ARG A 409 -9.21 0.32 30.62
CA ARG A 409 -9.63 1.00 31.85
C ARG A 409 -8.70 0.73 33.03
N LYS A 410 -8.16 -0.50 33.09
CA LYS A 410 -7.25 -0.90 34.17
C LYS A 410 -5.78 -0.58 33.86
N GLY A 411 -5.44 -0.12 32.65
CA GLY A 411 -4.07 0.16 32.23
C GLY A 411 -3.17 -1.08 32.23
N VAL A 412 -3.69 -2.24 31.80
CA VAL A 412 -2.98 -3.52 31.83
C VAL A 412 -2.82 -4.12 30.44
N ALA A 413 -1.74 -4.86 30.26
CA ALA A 413 -1.48 -5.76 29.14
C ALA A 413 -1.63 -7.23 29.61
N ALA A 414 -2.00 -8.13 28.70
CA ALA A 414 -2.02 -9.56 29.00
C ALA A 414 -0.73 -10.22 28.52
N LEU A 415 -0.07 -10.97 29.39
CA LEU A 415 1.07 -11.81 29.03
C LEU A 415 0.57 -13.11 28.42
N THR A 416 1.12 -13.47 27.26
CA THR A 416 0.56 -14.51 26.41
C THR A 416 1.64 -15.39 25.81
N ARG A 417 1.41 -16.68 25.81
CA ARG A 417 2.14 -17.67 25.03
C ARG A 417 1.42 -17.86 23.70
N ALA A 418 2.15 -17.81 22.59
CA ALA A 418 1.58 -18.01 21.26
C ALA A 418 2.31 -19.11 20.49
N VAL A 419 1.55 -20.02 19.89
CA VAL A 419 2.02 -21.03 18.96
C VAL A 419 1.30 -20.83 17.64
N TRP A 420 2.05 -20.46 16.60
CA TRP A 420 1.50 -20.00 15.32
C TRP A 420 1.08 -21.14 14.39
N MET A 421 1.76 -22.28 14.47
CA MET A 421 1.51 -23.46 13.63
C MET A 421 1.33 -24.69 14.50
N GLN A 422 0.49 -25.62 14.05
CA GLN A 422 0.28 -26.90 14.71
C GLN A 422 1.58 -27.71 14.74
N ASN A 423 1.84 -28.39 15.84
CA ASN A 423 3.05 -29.21 16.07
C ASN A 423 4.37 -28.43 15.95
N SER A 424 4.35 -27.11 16.15
CA SER A 424 5.54 -26.28 16.14
C SER A 424 6.30 -26.39 17.46
N ASP A 425 7.62 -26.44 17.37
CA ASP A 425 8.55 -26.30 18.50
C ASP A 425 8.73 -24.84 18.91
N ARG A 426 8.40 -23.89 18.00
CA ARG A 426 8.55 -22.45 18.22
C ARG A 426 7.37 -21.92 19.04
N VAL A 427 7.67 -21.50 20.24
CA VAL A 427 6.76 -20.81 21.14
C VAL A 427 7.17 -19.35 21.20
N SER A 428 6.24 -18.43 20.99
CA SER A 428 6.47 -17.00 21.15
C SER A 428 5.85 -16.54 22.47
N PHE A 429 6.63 -15.85 23.28
CA PHE A 429 6.14 -15.13 24.45
C PHE A 429 5.85 -13.70 24.04
N GLY A 430 4.75 -13.11 24.50
CA GLY A 430 4.37 -11.77 24.08
C GLY A 430 3.35 -11.10 24.98
N ALA A 431 3.14 -9.81 24.73
CA ALA A 431 2.14 -8.99 25.39
C ALA A 431 0.99 -8.67 24.45
N LEU A 432 -0.24 -8.78 24.93
CA LEU A 432 -1.43 -8.26 24.28
C LEU A 432 -1.77 -6.90 24.87
N THR A 433 -1.73 -5.86 24.04
CA THR A 433 -2.13 -4.50 24.43
C THR A 433 -3.49 -4.17 23.82
N PRO A 434 -4.40 -3.51 24.57
CA PRO A 434 -5.72 -3.18 24.08
C PRO A 434 -5.69 -1.92 23.21
N HIS A 435 -6.33 -1.98 22.05
CA HIS A 435 -6.61 -0.86 21.18
C HIS A 435 -8.12 -0.71 20.99
N CYS A 436 -8.66 0.44 21.42
CA CYS A 436 -10.06 0.75 21.30
C CYS A 436 -10.20 2.02 20.45
N THR A 437 -10.77 1.86 19.26
CA THR A 437 -10.99 2.93 18.28
C THR A 437 -12.48 3.12 17.99
N SER A 438 -12.84 4.19 17.27
CA SER A 438 -14.21 4.40 16.80
C SER A 438 -14.67 3.32 15.80
N GLU A 439 -13.73 2.73 15.06
CA GLU A 439 -14.01 1.70 14.06
C GLU A 439 -14.12 0.29 14.63
N GLY A 440 -13.58 0.06 15.84
CA GLY A 440 -13.63 -1.23 16.51
C GLY A 440 -12.54 -1.44 17.56
N ASP A 441 -12.73 -2.46 18.35
CA ASP A 441 -11.83 -2.84 19.43
C ASP A 441 -11.03 -4.09 19.02
N PHE A 442 -9.71 -4.05 19.20
CA PHE A 442 -8.79 -5.15 18.90
C PHE A 442 -7.65 -5.24 19.90
N LEU A 443 -6.93 -6.35 19.88
CA LEU A 443 -5.73 -6.55 20.68
C LEU A 443 -4.50 -6.56 19.78
N LEU A 444 -3.41 -5.94 20.25
CA LEU A 444 -2.14 -5.94 19.56
C LEU A 444 -1.19 -6.90 20.29
N PHE A 445 -0.77 -7.98 19.60
CA PHE A 445 0.24 -8.90 20.10
C PHE A 445 1.62 -8.39 19.70
N THR A 446 2.45 -8.13 20.70
CA THR A 446 3.87 -7.76 20.52
C THR A 446 4.73 -8.86 21.13
N PRO A 447 5.59 -9.54 20.35
CA PRO A 447 6.55 -10.50 20.88
C PRO A 447 7.52 -9.83 21.86
N LEU A 448 7.75 -10.46 23.00
CA LEU A 448 8.68 -10.03 24.02
C LEU A 448 9.96 -10.87 23.98
N PRO A 449 11.11 -10.32 24.41
CA PRO A 449 12.35 -11.05 24.49
C PRO A 449 12.31 -12.09 25.61
N TYR A 450 13.02 -13.18 25.40
CA TYR A 450 13.42 -14.07 26.47
C TYR A 450 14.61 -13.46 27.23
N ALA A 451 14.97 -14.04 28.38
CA ALA A 451 16.09 -13.53 29.17
C ALA A 451 17.42 -13.55 28.40
N GLU A 452 17.59 -14.54 27.54
CA GLU A 452 18.77 -14.71 26.68
C GLU A 452 18.88 -13.68 25.56
N ASP A 453 17.75 -13.09 25.15
CA ASP A 453 17.70 -12.06 24.10
C ASP A 453 18.01 -10.67 24.65
N THR A 454 18.08 -10.53 25.98
CA THR A 454 18.24 -9.23 26.63
C THR A 454 19.73 -8.94 26.88
N HIS A 455 20.24 -7.90 26.25
CA HIS A 455 21.61 -7.43 26.45
C HIS A 455 21.63 -6.30 27.49
N ALA A 456 22.29 -6.54 28.60
CA ALA A 456 22.56 -5.50 29.61
C ALA A 456 23.86 -4.76 29.26
N SER A 457 23.71 -3.55 28.71
CA SER A 457 24.86 -2.67 28.49
C SER A 457 25.10 -1.81 29.72
N ALA A 458 26.25 -2.00 30.36
CA ALA A 458 26.66 -1.17 31.48
C ALA A 458 27.29 0.12 30.94
N PHE A 459 26.54 1.20 30.90
CA PHE A 459 27.06 2.54 30.62
C PHE A 459 27.53 3.16 31.95
N LYS A 460 28.67 3.86 31.89
CA LYS A 460 29.10 4.68 33.05
C LYS A 460 28.05 5.78 33.27
N PRO A 461 27.58 5.99 34.52
CA PRO A 461 26.64 7.05 34.79
C PRO A 461 27.20 8.40 34.34
N LEU A 462 26.40 9.23 33.70
CA LEU A 462 26.82 10.57 33.28
C LEU A 462 27.28 11.41 34.45
N GLU A 463 26.72 11.21 35.64
CA GLU A 463 27.06 11.88 36.90
C GLU A 463 28.48 11.57 37.41
N ALA A 464 29.05 10.41 37.01
CA ALA A 464 30.41 10.04 37.44
C ALA A 464 31.53 10.82 36.74
N ARG A 465 31.22 11.65 35.75
CA ARG A 465 32.21 12.44 35.00
C ARG A 465 32.52 13.81 35.59
N GLY A 466 31.87 14.23 36.65
CA GLY A 466 32.13 15.54 37.28
C GLY A 466 31.81 16.77 36.40
N GLU A 467 31.39 16.52 35.16
CA GLU A 467 31.09 17.51 34.13
C GLU A 467 29.70 17.27 33.53
N THR A 468 28.73 16.80 34.32
CA THR A 468 27.38 17.02 33.87
C THR A 468 27.18 18.52 33.83
N PRO A 469 26.81 19.11 32.71
CA PRO A 469 26.14 20.38 32.74
C PRO A 469 24.95 20.12 33.67
N ARG A 470 25.08 20.47 34.97
CA ARG A 470 23.94 20.56 35.85
C ARG A 470 22.96 21.45 35.09
N LEU A 471 21.91 20.84 34.55
CA LEU A 471 20.74 21.61 34.13
C LEU A 471 20.32 22.34 35.41
N ALA A 472 20.90 23.51 35.57
CA ALA A 472 20.94 24.37 36.72
C ALA A 472 19.67 24.30 37.56
N THR A 473 19.78 23.66 38.69
CA THR A 473 19.09 24.10 39.91
C THR A 473 19.95 25.08 40.72
N ASP A 474 21.13 25.49 40.20
CA ASP A 474 21.95 26.52 40.82
C ASP A 474 21.42 27.89 40.44
N GLU A 475 20.91 28.61 41.43
CA GLU A 475 20.38 29.98 41.34
C GLU A 475 21.35 31.02 40.75
N ASN A 476 22.64 30.67 40.53
CA ASN A 476 23.66 31.50 39.90
C ASN A 476 24.05 31.12 38.45
N ALA A 477 23.43 30.09 37.84
CA ALA A 477 23.66 29.72 36.45
C ALA A 477 22.62 30.32 35.49
N GLY A 478 21.91 31.31 35.93
CA GLY A 478 20.69 31.88 35.36
C GLY A 478 20.77 32.48 33.95
N ALA A 479 21.94 32.66 33.37
CA ALA A 479 22.00 33.25 32.02
C ALA A 479 22.42 32.27 30.92
N SER A 480 23.09 31.17 31.26
CA SER A 480 23.62 30.23 30.25
C SER A 480 22.67 29.06 29.96
N GLY A 481 21.93 28.61 30.96
CA GLY A 481 21.00 27.47 30.81
C GLY A 481 19.71 27.85 30.07
N ASP A 482 19.18 29.04 30.33
CA ASP A 482 17.95 29.52 29.67
C ASP A 482 18.19 29.85 28.20
N GLY A 483 19.38 30.36 27.84
CA GLY A 483 19.78 30.62 26.48
C GLY A 483 19.88 29.33 25.63
N VAL A 484 20.46 28.27 26.23
CA VAL A 484 20.56 26.95 25.54
C VAL A 484 19.20 26.31 25.39
N ARG A 485 18.31 26.42 26.39
CA ARG A 485 16.94 25.92 26.28
C ARG A 485 16.14 26.69 25.23
N ALA A 486 16.19 28.03 25.28
CA ALA A 486 15.50 28.85 24.28
C ALA A 486 16.01 28.58 22.85
N ALA A 487 17.32 28.35 22.68
CA ALA A 487 17.89 27.96 21.38
C ALA A 487 17.45 26.56 20.95
N ALA A 488 17.32 25.61 21.88
CA ALA A 488 16.81 24.27 21.60
C ALA A 488 15.32 24.30 21.26
N ASP A 489 14.52 25.08 21.98
CA ASP A 489 13.10 25.27 21.69
C ASP A 489 12.92 25.92 20.31
N ALA A 490 13.68 26.99 20.02
CA ALA A 490 13.66 27.64 18.69
C ALA A 490 14.12 26.70 17.57
N LEU A 491 15.07 25.79 17.82
CA LEU A 491 15.48 24.77 16.85
C LEU A 491 14.35 23.77 16.59
N VAL A 492 13.67 23.31 17.64
CA VAL A 492 12.54 22.39 17.51
C VAL A 492 11.40 23.07 16.74
N ASP A 493 11.08 24.31 17.07
CA ASP A 493 10.04 25.08 16.38
C ASP A 493 10.39 25.36 14.92
N ALA A 494 11.66 25.66 14.62
CA ALA A 494 12.14 25.89 13.25
C ALA A 494 12.16 24.60 12.40
N LEU A 495 12.27 23.45 13.04
CA LEU A 495 12.24 22.12 12.39
C LEU A 495 10.87 21.46 12.56
N ASP A 496 9.83 22.23 12.87
CA ASP A 496 8.47 21.70 12.98
C ASP A 496 8.07 21.01 11.67
N GLY A 497 7.83 19.72 11.76
CA GLY A 497 7.45 18.87 10.65
C GLY A 497 5.96 18.94 10.30
N ASN A 498 5.26 20.03 10.68
CA ASN A 498 3.87 20.27 10.31
C ASN A 498 3.71 20.21 8.80
N GLY A 499 3.05 19.19 8.30
CA GLY A 499 2.90 18.89 6.87
C GLY A 499 3.67 17.64 6.40
N ILE A 500 4.58 17.09 7.21
CA ILE A 500 5.18 15.79 6.94
C ILE A 500 4.38 14.70 7.66
N ASP A 501 3.65 13.89 6.88
CA ASP A 501 3.03 12.69 7.43
C ASP A 501 4.01 11.52 7.35
N PRO A 502 4.61 11.07 8.47
CA PRO A 502 5.60 10.00 8.46
C PRO A 502 5.02 8.66 7.96
N TRP A 503 3.68 8.50 8.02
CA TRP A 503 3.00 7.30 7.53
C TRP A 503 2.84 7.29 6.00
N ARG A 504 3.05 8.43 5.35
CA ARG A 504 3.02 8.60 3.89
C ARG A 504 4.40 8.73 3.27
N ALA A 505 5.46 8.68 4.06
CA ALA A 505 6.83 8.73 3.56
C ALA A 505 7.14 7.51 2.68
N LEU A 506 7.50 7.76 1.43
CA LEU A 506 7.88 6.72 0.47
C LEU A 506 9.32 6.25 0.73
N ASN A 507 9.57 4.94 0.53
CA ASN A 507 10.92 4.39 0.60
C ASN A 507 11.73 4.84 -0.64
N PRO A 508 12.74 5.72 -0.49
CA PRO A 508 13.47 6.27 -1.63
C PRO A 508 14.28 5.21 -2.37
N SER A 509 14.75 4.17 -1.70
CA SER A 509 15.49 3.06 -2.33
C SER A 509 14.62 2.24 -3.26
N LEU A 510 13.37 1.96 -2.86
CA LEU A 510 12.43 1.25 -3.71
C LEU A 510 11.95 2.13 -4.87
N ALA A 511 11.70 3.42 -4.62
CA ALA A 511 11.31 4.36 -5.67
C ALA A 511 12.41 4.48 -6.75
N ARG A 512 13.68 4.58 -6.34
CA ARG A 512 14.83 4.61 -7.27
C ARG A 512 14.98 3.31 -8.05
N LEU A 513 14.81 2.15 -7.40
CA LEU A 513 14.86 0.86 -8.08
C LEU A 513 13.75 0.74 -9.13
N ASN A 514 12.51 1.13 -8.77
CA ASN A 514 11.38 1.09 -9.69
C ASN A 514 11.61 1.98 -10.91
N ALA A 515 12.11 3.21 -10.70
CA ALA A 515 12.44 4.13 -11.78
C ALA A 515 13.52 3.57 -12.71
N LEU A 516 14.57 2.93 -12.16
CA LEU A 516 15.63 2.30 -12.94
C LEU A 516 15.09 1.14 -13.79
N LEU A 517 14.28 0.27 -13.18
CA LEU A 517 13.69 -0.87 -13.88
C LEU A 517 12.74 -0.42 -14.99
N HIS A 518 11.97 0.65 -14.73
CA HIS A 518 11.09 1.22 -15.74
C HIS A 518 11.88 1.81 -16.91
N ALA A 519 12.90 2.63 -16.64
CA ALA A 519 13.75 3.21 -17.69
C ALA A 519 14.38 2.12 -18.58
N ARG A 520 14.82 1.00 -17.97
CA ARG A 520 15.36 -0.14 -18.71
C ARG A 520 14.30 -0.91 -19.51
N ALA A 521 13.08 -1.02 -19.00
CA ALA A 521 11.99 -1.69 -19.69
C ALA A 521 11.43 -0.85 -20.84
N ALA A 522 11.39 0.47 -20.68
CA ALA A 522 10.93 1.40 -21.71
C ALA A 522 11.97 1.61 -22.83
N ASP A 523 13.25 1.42 -22.54
CA ASP A 523 14.34 1.53 -23.50
C ASP A 523 14.48 0.21 -24.29
N THR A 524 13.54 -0.03 -25.18
CA THR A 524 13.53 -1.22 -26.06
C THR A 524 14.69 -1.24 -27.07
N HIS A 525 15.41 -0.13 -27.21
CA HIS A 525 16.59 0.03 -28.05
C HIS A 525 17.90 0.01 -27.27
N ALA A 526 17.87 -0.21 -25.93
CA ALA A 526 19.09 -0.41 -25.18
C ALA A 526 19.82 -1.64 -25.75
N ALA A 527 20.99 -1.38 -26.29
CA ALA A 527 21.87 -2.41 -26.85
C ALA A 527 21.96 -3.60 -25.89
N PRO A 528 21.97 -4.84 -26.38
CA PRO A 528 21.95 -6.03 -25.54
C PRO A 528 23.02 -5.91 -24.47
N LEU A 529 22.65 -6.23 -23.23
CA LEU A 529 23.50 -6.16 -22.02
C LEU A 529 24.93 -6.72 -22.20
N ALA A 530 25.13 -7.57 -23.20
CA ALA A 530 26.43 -8.09 -23.60
C ALA A 530 27.41 -7.01 -24.12
N GLU A 531 26.93 -5.90 -24.66
CA GLU A 531 27.78 -4.77 -25.07
C GLU A 531 28.07 -3.82 -23.90
N ALA A 532 27.10 -3.60 -23.00
CA ALA A 532 27.31 -2.81 -21.79
C ALA A 532 28.32 -3.48 -20.82
N ALA A 533 28.37 -4.79 -20.78
CA ALA A 533 29.34 -5.55 -19.99
C ALA A 533 30.77 -5.50 -20.56
N LYS A 534 30.93 -5.17 -21.84
CA LYS A 534 32.25 -5.00 -22.48
C LYS A 534 32.87 -3.61 -22.29
N GLY A 535 32.05 -2.61 -21.96
CA GLY A 535 32.51 -1.31 -21.52
C GLY A 535 32.84 -1.37 -20.04
N GLY A 536 34.14 -1.24 -19.69
CA GLY A 536 34.63 -1.35 -18.32
C GLY A 536 33.92 -0.39 -17.32
N PRO A 537 34.37 -0.36 -16.05
CA PRO A 537 33.67 0.32 -14.94
C PRO A 537 33.34 1.81 -15.13
N ALA A 538 33.89 2.47 -16.14
CA ALA A 538 33.58 3.85 -16.49
C ALA A 538 32.19 4.02 -17.17
N ALA A 539 31.66 2.99 -17.84
CA ALA A 539 30.32 3.02 -18.44
C ALA A 539 29.20 2.82 -17.43
N ALA A 540 29.50 2.17 -16.29
CA ALA A 540 28.56 1.99 -15.19
C ALA A 540 28.38 3.25 -14.31
N ALA A 541 29.30 4.22 -14.40
CA ALA A 541 29.25 5.46 -13.65
C ALA A 541 28.50 6.59 -14.38
N ALA A 542 28.25 6.42 -15.69
CA ALA A 542 27.53 7.39 -16.53
C ALA A 542 26.01 7.07 -16.66
N LEU A 543 25.56 6.02 -16.01
CA LEU A 543 24.17 5.59 -15.84
C LEU A 543 23.73 5.79 -14.38
#